data_e8a6f06fa9f9bbd3f2a496ed8cead699
#
_entry.id   e8a6f06fa9f9bbd3f2a496ed8cead699
#
_cell.length_a   1.000
_cell.length_b   1.000
_cell.length_c   1.000
_cell.angle_alpha   90.00
_cell.angle_beta   90.00
_cell.angle_gamma   90.00
#
_symmetry.space_group_name_H-M   'P 1'
#
loop_
_entity.id
_entity.type
_entity.pdbx_description
1 polymer ?
#
loop_
_entity_poly.entity_id
_entity_poly.type
_entity_poly.pdbx_seq_one_letter_code
_entity_poly.pdbx_strand_id
1 'polypeptide(L)'
;MKKNYLENRFLYLIIFSLLLFGFYLCFIGGYGSDEDTLPMIYVFEARLRDGTFISSRFTGNPVPEIGIGFLSYYFGSWAANSFTFLFHLIGIILIYLAFNKKVEINKFNLFITLCLSSPILFFDNLEPIDYSWAFLFFAIGTYFFSKKHFELAILAFAFCVGSRINFLIFCFAVVFFFDFYEKINIKKKLIICLNIFIIGGLFYLPVWFYWGFGLEWLTAARPLEQGILGLFARFSYKTWIAFGLLQTFVIIYFFLKNFKNFKLKQNQLIIILIIINLLIFFYIPAEL
;
A
#
# COMPACT_ATOMS: atom_id res chain seq x y z
N MET A 1 31.99 19.79 -0.17
CA MET A 1 32.09 18.30 -0.30
C MET A 1 32.06 17.56 1.06
N LYS A 2 32.88 17.89 2.07
CA LYS A 2 32.97 17.17 3.34
C LYS A 2 31.62 17.13 4.14
N LYS A 3 30.81 18.21 4.13
CA LYS A 3 29.54 18.30 4.87
C LYS A 3 28.52 17.29 4.33
N ASN A 4 28.36 17.19 3.02
CA ASN A 4 27.41 16.25 2.40
C ASN A 4 27.79 14.77 2.63
N TYR A 5 29.08 14.48 2.82
CA TYR A 5 29.56 13.13 3.06
C TYR A 5 29.25 12.64 4.48
N LEU A 6 29.34 13.52 5.48
CA LEU A 6 28.98 13.21 6.87
C LEU A 6 27.46 13.03 7.03
N GLU A 7 26.65 13.90 6.40
CA GLU A 7 25.18 13.79 6.42
C GLU A 7 24.72 12.47 5.82
N ASN A 8 25.33 12.02 4.71
CA ASN A 8 24.99 10.73 4.10
C ASN A 8 25.36 9.54 4.99
N ARG A 9 26.52 9.56 5.65
CA ARG A 9 26.90 8.46 6.57
C ARG A 9 25.93 8.33 7.72
N PHE A 10 25.45 9.45 8.27
CA PHE A 10 24.47 9.44 9.33
C PHE A 10 23.13 8.84 8.87
N LEU A 11 22.62 9.22 7.69
CA LEU A 11 21.41 8.64 7.12
C LEU A 11 21.56 7.14 6.87
N TYR A 12 22.69 6.67 6.36
CA TYR A 12 22.96 5.25 6.17
C TYR A 12 22.94 4.47 7.50
N LEU A 13 23.51 5.04 8.56
CA LEU A 13 23.48 4.40 9.88
C LEU A 13 22.04 4.29 10.41
N ILE A 14 21.23 5.34 10.25
CA ILE A 14 19.81 5.31 10.64
C ILE A 14 19.07 4.23 9.86
N ILE A 15 19.17 4.23 8.52
CA ILE A 15 18.52 3.25 7.66
C ILE A 15 18.93 1.83 8.07
N PHE A 16 20.23 1.59 8.22
CA PHE A 16 20.75 0.28 8.62
C PHE A 16 20.22 -0.16 9.99
N SER A 17 20.20 0.75 10.98
CA SER A 17 19.67 0.45 12.31
C SER A 17 18.18 0.12 12.27
N LEU A 18 17.38 0.89 11.50
CA LEU A 18 15.95 0.62 11.34
C LEU A 18 15.69 -0.71 10.63
N LEU A 19 16.48 -1.06 9.61
CA LEU A 19 16.37 -2.34 8.93
C LEU A 19 16.71 -3.50 9.84
N LEU A 20 17.83 -3.42 10.59
CA LEU A 20 18.20 -4.46 11.56
C LEU A 20 17.12 -4.63 12.64
N PHE A 21 16.61 -3.53 13.17
CA PHE A 21 15.56 -3.55 14.16
C PHE A 21 14.26 -4.14 13.61
N GLY A 22 13.87 -3.75 12.39
CA GLY A 22 12.69 -4.30 11.72
C GLY A 22 12.79 -5.82 11.51
N PHE A 23 13.89 -6.32 10.95
CA PHE A 23 14.08 -7.77 10.78
C PHE A 23 14.15 -8.51 12.11
N TYR A 24 14.76 -7.93 13.14
CA TYR A 24 14.75 -8.51 14.49
C TYR A 24 13.31 -8.65 15.01
N LEU A 25 12.49 -7.61 14.88
CA LEU A 25 11.09 -7.65 15.28
C LEU A 25 10.27 -8.66 14.45
N CYS A 26 10.50 -8.76 13.15
CA CYS A 26 9.88 -9.79 12.30
C CYS A 26 10.17 -11.20 12.81
N PHE A 27 11.37 -11.41 13.35
CA PHE A 27 11.79 -12.73 13.86
C PHE A 27 11.11 -13.08 15.19
N ILE A 28 10.95 -12.12 16.10
CA ILE A 28 10.44 -12.37 17.46
C ILE A 28 8.96 -12.07 17.65
N GLY A 29 8.33 -11.29 16.74
CA GLY A 29 7.00 -10.70 16.92
C GLY A 29 5.82 -11.68 16.76
N GLY A 30 6.06 -12.94 16.39
CA GLY A 30 4.96 -13.88 16.11
C GLY A 30 4.13 -13.39 14.93
N TYR A 31 2.80 -13.54 15.01
CA TYR A 31 1.89 -13.08 13.96
C TYR A 31 1.35 -11.67 14.18
N GLY A 32 1.85 -10.97 15.19
CA GLY A 32 1.41 -9.63 15.53
C GLY A 32 0.08 -9.60 16.30
N SER A 33 -0.50 -8.41 16.35
CA SER A 33 -1.73 -8.13 17.09
C SER A 33 -2.93 -7.78 16.19
N ASP A 34 -2.71 -7.72 14.87
CA ASP A 34 -3.77 -7.37 13.92
C ASP A 34 -4.79 -8.51 13.80
N GLU A 35 -6.08 -8.16 13.97
CA GLU A 35 -7.20 -9.12 13.94
C GLU A 35 -7.33 -9.80 12.56
N ASP A 36 -6.81 -9.17 11.51
CA ASP A 36 -6.94 -9.64 10.14
C ASP A 36 -5.88 -10.67 9.74
N THR A 37 -4.79 -10.77 10.48
CA THR A 37 -3.68 -11.68 10.19
C THR A 37 -4.07 -13.15 10.36
N LEU A 38 -4.63 -13.50 11.51
CA LEU A 38 -4.99 -14.89 11.83
C LEU A 38 -6.03 -15.47 10.85
N PRO A 39 -7.10 -14.75 10.47
CA PRO A 39 -8.03 -15.21 9.45
C PRO A 39 -7.37 -15.56 8.12
N MET A 40 -6.38 -14.77 7.65
CA MET A 40 -5.68 -15.06 6.39
C MET A 40 -4.90 -16.37 6.44
N ILE A 41 -4.27 -16.66 7.58
CA ILE A 41 -3.53 -17.93 7.78
C ILE A 41 -4.53 -19.09 7.86
N TYR A 42 -5.58 -18.95 8.67
CA TYR A 42 -6.59 -19.98 8.88
C TYR A 42 -7.29 -20.39 7.58
N VAL A 43 -7.67 -19.45 6.71
CA VAL A 43 -8.34 -19.80 5.44
C VAL A 43 -7.44 -20.57 4.50
N PHE A 44 -6.13 -20.32 4.52
CA PHE A 44 -5.18 -21.09 3.74
C PHE A 44 -5.05 -22.54 4.24
N GLU A 45 -4.94 -22.72 5.54
CA GLU A 45 -4.91 -24.04 6.17
C GLU A 45 -6.20 -24.83 5.90
N ALA A 46 -7.36 -24.18 6.03
CA ALA A 46 -8.65 -24.79 5.73
C ALA A 46 -8.77 -25.22 4.25
N ARG A 47 -8.28 -24.40 3.33
CA ARG A 47 -8.23 -24.76 1.90
C ARG A 47 -7.37 -26.02 1.64
N LEU A 48 -6.23 -26.12 2.32
CA LEU A 48 -5.35 -27.29 2.17
C LEU A 48 -5.95 -28.54 2.78
N ARG A 49 -6.58 -28.43 3.96
CA ARG A 49 -7.14 -29.57 4.70
C ARG A 49 -8.44 -30.06 4.09
N ASP A 50 -9.37 -29.15 3.79
CA ASP A 50 -10.74 -29.47 3.46
C ASP A 50 -11.05 -29.30 1.96
N GLY A 51 -10.14 -28.74 1.18
CA GLY A 51 -10.32 -28.42 -0.24
C GLY A 51 -11.40 -27.34 -0.50
N THR A 52 -11.89 -26.68 0.55
CA THR A 52 -12.96 -25.70 0.46
C THR A 52 -12.40 -24.29 0.40
N PHE A 53 -13.03 -23.44 -0.41
CA PHE A 53 -12.73 -22.02 -0.39
C PHE A 53 -13.49 -21.35 0.77
N ILE A 54 -12.74 -20.65 1.61
CA ILE A 54 -13.27 -19.76 2.65
C ILE A 54 -12.62 -18.40 2.45
N SER A 55 -13.36 -17.31 2.60
CA SER A 55 -12.81 -15.96 2.58
C SER A 55 -12.40 -15.52 3.99
N SER A 56 -11.25 -14.87 4.13
CA SER A 56 -10.79 -14.35 5.43
C SER A 56 -11.68 -13.24 5.98
N ARG A 57 -12.31 -12.50 5.08
CA ARG A 57 -13.20 -11.37 5.35
C ARG A 57 -14.35 -11.34 4.36
N PHE A 58 -15.29 -10.42 4.57
CA PHE A 58 -16.39 -10.17 3.63
C PHE A 58 -15.91 -9.89 2.21
N THR A 59 -14.96 -8.98 2.04
CA THR A 59 -14.41 -8.67 0.72
C THR A 59 -13.40 -9.70 0.25
N GLY A 60 -12.73 -10.42 1.18
CA GLY A 60 -11.59 -11.27 0.88
C GLY A 60 -10.38 -10.48 0.38
N ASN A 61 -9.21 -11.07 0.52
CA ASN A 61 -7.96 -10.54 -0.03
C ASN A 61 -7.20 -11.69 -0.72
N PRO A 62 -7.68 -12.14 -1.90
CA PRO A 62 -7.27 -13.43 -2.48
C PRO A 62 -5.74 -13.59 -2.65
N VAL A 63 -5.04 -12.53 -3.03
CA VAL A 63 -3.59 -12.59 -3.27
C VAL A 63 -2.81 -12.74 -1.96
N PRO A 64 -2.95 -11.85 -0.95
CA PRO A 64 -2.25 -12.02 0.32
C PRO A 64 -2.73 -13.23 1.12
N GLU A 65 -4.01 -13.64 1.04
CA GLU A 65 -4.50 -14.88 1.68
C GLU A 65 -3.70 -16.11 1.24
N ILE A 66 -3.37 -16.19 -0.06
CA ILE A 66 -2.53 -17.27 -0.59
C ILE A 66 -1.07 -17.05 -0.18
N GLY A 67 -0.54 -15.85 -0.36
CA GLY A 67 0.88 -15.58 -0.14
C GLY A 67 1.28 -15.64 1.34
N ILE A 68 0.55 -14.93 2.20
CA ILE A 68 0.78 -14.93 3.65
C ILE A 68 0.51 -16.32 4.22
N GLY A 69 -0.61 -16.94 3.83
CA GLY A 69 -0.95 -18.28 4.27
C GLY A 69 0.11 -19.31 3.91
N PHE A 70 0.61 -19.31 2.68
CA PHE A 70 1.70 -20.16 2.24
C PHE A 70 2.98 -19.97 3.06
N LEU A 71 3.42 -18.71 3.21
CA LEU A 71 4.62 -18.39 3.99
C LEU A 71 4.48 -18.81 5.46
N SER A 72 3.32 -18.54 6.05
CA SER A 72 3.04 -18.88 7.45
C SER A 72 2.98 -20.38 7.67
N TYR A 73 2.32 -21.11 6.78
CA TYR A 73 2.12 -22.54 6.90
C TYR A 73 3.45 -23.33 6.78
N TYR A 74 4.28 -22.99 5.78
CA TYR A 74 5.52 -23.73 5.53
C TYR A 74 6.74 -23.21 6.29
N PHE A 75 6.78 -21.93 6.63
CA PHE A 75 7.98 -21.31 7.17
C PHE A 75 7.74 -20.58 8.51
N GLY A 76 6.49 -20.45 8.94
CA GLY A 76 6.13 -19.78 10.19
C GLY A 76 6.05 -18.25 10.08
N SER A 77 5.75 -17.62 11.21
CA SER A 77 5.50 -16.18 11.32
C SER A 77 6.67 -15.32 10.86
N TRP A 78 7.89 -15.72 11.21
CA TRP A 78 9.08 -14.95 10.86
C TRP A 78 9.25 -14.74 9.34
N ALA A 79 8.90 -15.75 8.55
CA ALA A 79 8.96 -15.65 7.09
C ALA A 79 7.86 -14.72 6.57
N ALA A 80 6.61 -14.91 7.00
CA ALA A 80 5.49 -14.07 6.60
C ALA A 80 5.76 -12.59 6.93
N ASN A 81 6.23 -12.29 8.15
CA ASN A 81 6.60 -10.95 8.61
C ASN A 81 7.74 -10.36 7.77
N SER A 82 8.83 -11.13 7.60
CA SER A 82 10.01 -10.67 6.86
C SER A 82 9.70 -10.37 5.39
N PHE A 83 8.89 -11.20 4.73
CA PHE A 83 8.46 -10.95 3.35
C PHE A 83 7.54 -9.74 3.26
N THR A 84 6.60 -9.56 4.21
CA THR A 84 5.73 -8.38 4.27
C THR A 84 6.54 -7.11 4.44
N PHE A 85 7.50 -7.10 5.37
CA PHE A 85 8.41 -5.98 5.56
C PHE A 85 9.28 -5.70 4.33
N LEU A 86 9.85 -6.75 3.71
CA LEU A 86 10.62 -6.63 2.48
C LEU A 86 9.79 -6.06 1.33
N PHE A 87 8.54 -6.48 1.18
CA PHE A 87 7.62 -5.97 0.16
C PHE A 87 7.34 -4.49 0.36
N HIS A 88 7.17 -4.04 1.60
CA HIS A 88 7.05 -2.63 1.91
C HIS A 88 8.30 -1.84 1.51
N LEU A 89 9.50 -2.34 1.85
CA LEU A 89 10.78 -1.70 1.48
C LEU A 89 10.94 -1.58 -0.04
N ILE A 90 10.68 -2.66 -0.77
CA ILE A 90 10.74 -2.67 -2.25
C ILE A 90 9.72 -1.67 -2.80
N GLY A 91 8.51 -1.64 -2.26
CA GLY A 91 7.47 -0.69 -2.65
C GLY A 91 7.91 0.76 -2.51
N ILE A 92 8.50 1.14 -1.38
CA ILE A 92 9.04 2.49 -1.14
C ILE A 92 10.10 2.84 -2.20
N ILE A 93 11.04 1.94 -2.47
CA ILE A 93 12.10 2.14 -3.48
C ILE A 93 11.50 2.36 -4.86
N LEU A 94 10.55 1.51 -5.28
CA LEU A 94 9.93 1.57 -6.60
C LEU A 94 9.09 2.84 -6.78
N ILE A 95 8.38 3.31 -5.76
CA ILE A 95 7.67 4.60 -5.79
C ILE A 95 8.66 5.73 -6.00
N TYR A 96 9.78 5.77 -5.25
CA TYR A 96 10.79 6.79 -5.49
C TYR A 96 11.30 6.78 -6.93
N LEU A 97 11.62 5.59 -7.47
CA LEU A 97 12.13 5.42 -8.84
C LEU A 97 11.08 5.76 -9.92
N ALA A 98 9.79 5.57 -9.63
CA ALA A 98 8.71 5.93 -10.54
C ALA A 98 8.60 7.45 -10.73
N PHE A 99 8.74 8.20 -9.63
CA PHE A 99 8.59 9.66 -9.64
C PHE A 99 9.87 10.42 -10.00
N ASN A 100 11.04 9.78 -9.96
CA ASN A 100 12.33 10.43 -10.19
C ASN A 100 13.06 9.81 -11.39
N LYS A 101 13.31 10.62 -12.42
CA LYS A 101 14.11 10.19 -13.59
C LYS A 101 15.58 9.91 -13.24
N LYS A 102 16.11 10.67 -12.29
CA LYS A 102 17.50 10.54 -11.81
C LYS A 102 17.50 10.31 -10.31
N VAL A 103 18.27 9.34 -9.87
CA VAL A 103 18.45 9.04 -8.45
C VAL A 103 19.49 10.01 -7.88
N GLU A 104 19.05 10.92 -7.02
CA GLU A 104 19.92 11.73 -6.18
C GLU A 104 20.05 11.04 -4.83
N ILE A 105 21.22 10.48 -4.55
CA ILE A 105 21.45 9.63 -3.37
C ILE A 105 20.99 10.28 -2.07
N ASN A 106 21.27 11.57 -1.88
CA ASN A 106 20.88 12.29 -0.67
C ASN A 106 19.36 12.38 -0.51
N LYS A 107 18.64 12.69 -1.58
CA LYS A 107 17.18 12.75 -1.58
C LYS A 107 16.57 11.36 -1.41
N PHE A 108 17.17 10.35 -2.02
CA PHE A 108 16.76 8.97 -1.88
C PHE A 108 16.91 8.50 -0.44
N ASN A 109 18.07 8.67 0.18
CA ASN A 109 18.31 8.29 1.57
C ASN A 109 17.38 9.02 2.54
N LEU A 110 17.17 10.33 2.33
CA LEU A 110 16.21 11.10 3.14
C LEU A 110 14.79 10.56 2.99
N PHE A 111 14.35 10.25 1.77
CA PHE A 111 13.04 9.69 1.51
C PHE A 111 12.85 8.34 2.22
N ILE A 112 13.79 7.41 2.06
CA ILE A 112 13.76 6.10 2.74
C ILE A 112 13.73 6.29 4.26
N THR A 113 14.58 7.16 4.80
CA THR A 113 14.63 7.42 6.25
C THR A 113 13.28 7.94 6.75
N LEU A 114 12.65 8.89 6.06
CA LEU A 114 11.35 9.44 6.43
C LEU A 114 10.25 8.36 6.40
N CYS A 115 10.24 7.50 5.38
CA CYS A 115 9.28 6.40 5.30
C CYS A 115 9.47 5.38 6.43
N LEU A 116 10.71 4.96 6.69
CA LEU A 116 11.01 3.98 7.74
C LEU A 116 10.87 4.53 9.16
N SER A 117 11.02 5.83 9.35
CA SER A 117 10.84 6.48 10.66
C SER A 117 9.38 6.83 10.98
N SER A 118 8.45 6.56 10.07
CA SER A 118 7.03 6.72 10.32
C SER A 118 6.53 5.54 11.19
N PRO A 119 6.02 5.79 12.42
CA PRO A 119 5.76 4.71 13.38
C PRO A 119 4.80 3.67 12.84
N ILE A 120 3.64 4.06 12.33
CA ILE A 120 2.64 3.12 11.85
C ILE A 120 3.13 2.39 10.58
N LEU A 121 3.76 3.12 9.63
CA LEU A 121 4.31 2.50 8.43
C LEU A 121 5.43 1.52 8.75
N PHE A 122 6.13 1.72 9.86
CA PHE A 122 7.16 0.79 10.30
C PHE A 122 6.56 -0.42 10.99
N PHE A 123 5.72 -0.22 12.03
CA PHE A 123 5.21 -1.32 12.85
C PHE A 123 4.15 -2.16 12.13
N ASP A 124 3.19 -1.56 11.43
CA ASP A 124 2.16 -2.32 10.71
C ASP A 124 2.74 -3.21 9.59
N ASN A 125 3.90 -2.82 9.05
CA ASN A 125 4.56 -3.63 8.01
C ASN A 125 5.48 -4.74 8.56
N LEU A 126 5.61 -4.86 9.89
CA LEU A 126 6.29 -5.98 10.55
C LEU A 126 5.34 -7.17 10.79
N GLU A 127 4.04 -6.97 10.63
CA GLU A 127 3.02 -7.99 10.74
C GLU A 127 2.58 -8.47 9.34
N PRO A 128 2.13 -9.72 9.17
CA PRO A 128 1.79 -10.26 7.87
C PRO A 128 0.38 -9.81 7.45
N ILE A 129 0.27 -8.55 7.04
CA ILE A 129 -0.98 -7.92 6.62
C ILE A 129 -0.99 -7.62 5.12
N ASP A 130 -2.19 -7.46 4.56
CA ASP A 130 -2.43 -7.30 3.13
C ASP A 130 -2.03 -5.93 2.56
N TYR A 131 -1.88 -4.91 3.40
CA TYR A 131 -1.52 -3.54 2.95
C TYR A 131 -0.17 -3.49 2.24
N SER A 132 0.86 -4.15 2.79
CA SER A 132 2.20 -4.19 2.18
C SER A 132 2.22 -4.92 0.85
N TRP A 133 1.40 -5.96 0.71
CA TRP A 133 1.22 -6.69 -0.54
C TRP A 133 0.57 -5.80 -1.61
N ALA A 134 -0.54 -5.15 -1.26
CA ALA A 134 -1.19 -4.20 -2.15
C ALA A 134 -0.26 -3.05 -2.54
N PHE A 135 0.47 -2.49 -1.56
CA PHE A 135 1.43 -1.41 -1.80
C PHE A 135 2.58 -1.82 -2.70
N LEU A 136 3.15 -3.02 -2.52
CA LEU A 136 4.19 -3.54 -3.42
C LEU A 136 3.70 -3.57 -4.86
N PHE A 137 2.55 -4.21 -5.12
CA PHE A 137 2.03 -4.35 -6.47
C PHE A 137 1.60 -3.00 -7.06
N PHE A 138 1.07 -2.09 -6.24
CA PHE A 138 0.82 -0.72 -6.65
C PHE A 138 2.11 -0.01 -7.08
N ALA A 139 3.17 -0.17 -6.31
CA ALA A 139 4.48 0.44 -6.60
C ALA A 139 5.11 -0.15 -7.87
N ILE A 140 5.06 -1.48 -8.04
CA ILE A 140 5.51 -2.17 -9.27
C ILE A 140 4.73 -1.65 -10.48
N GLY A 141 3.40 -1.60 -10.37
CA GLY A 141 2.54 -1.10 -11.44
C GLY A 141 2.84 0.35 -11.80
N THR A 142 2.99 1.22 -10.81
CA THR A 142 3.36 2.63 -11.00
C THR A 142 4.74 2.78 -11.65
N TYR A 143 5.71 1.98 -11.21
CA TYR A 143 7.06 1.97 -11.79
C TYR A 143 7.04 1.54 -13.26
N PHE A 144 6.41 0.42 -13.59
CA PHE A 144 6.31 -0.04 -14.97
C PHE A 144 5.49 0.91 -15.84
N PHE A 145 4.42 1.49 -15.30
CA PHE A 145 3.65 2.52 -15.99
C PHE A 145 4.52 3.75 -16.33
N SER A 146 5.38 4.18 -15.39
CA SER A 146 6.34 5.27 -15.62
C SER A 146 7.36 4.96 -16.70
N LYS A 147 7.68 3.68 -16.91
CA LYS A 147 8.59 3.17 -17.94
C LYS A 147 7.88 2.77 -19.24
N LYS A 148 6.55 2.95 -19.33
CA LYS A 148 5.69 2.60 -20.49
C LYS A 148 5.58 1.10 -20.80
N HIS A 149 5.95 0.24 -19.84
CA HIS A 149 5.70 -1.21 -19.89
C HIS A 149 4.27 -1.49 -19.43
N PHE A 150 3.27 -1.16 -20.28
CA PHE A 150 1.86 -1.13 -19.88
C PHE A 150 1.30 -2.52 -19.54
N GLU A 151 1.74 -3.58 -20.21
CA GLU A 151 1.32 -4.94 -19.93
C GLU A 151 1.75 -5.37 -18.51
N LEU A 152 3.01 -5.10 -18.15
CA LEU A 152 3.51 -5.37 -16.80
C LEU A 152 2.85 -4.49 -15.75
N ALA A 153 2.54 -3.23 -16.10
CA ALA A 153 1.80 -2.35 -15.20
C ALA A 153 0.37 -2.85 -14.96
N ILE A 154 -0.35 -3.30 -16.01
CA ILE A 154 -1.70 -3.89 -15.89
C ILE A 154 -1.66 -5.11 -14.97
N LEU A 155 -0.71 -6.02 -15.19
CA LEU A 155 -0.60 -7.23 -14.39
C LEU A 155 -0.32 -6.89 -12.92
N ALA A 156 0.63 -6.00 -12.65
CA ALA A 156 0.95 -5.59 -11.29
C ALA A 156 -0.24 -4.88 -10.61
N PHE A 157 -0.93 -3.98 -11.30
CA PHE A 157 -2.13 -3.33 -10.77
C PHE A 157 -3.28 -4.34 -10.54
N ALA A 158 -3.41 -5.37 -11.37
CA ALA A 158 -4.38 -6.43 -11.15
C ALA A 158 -4.08 -7.23 -9.86
N PHE A 159 -2.81 -7.57 -9.61
CA PHE A 159 -2.39 -8.16 -8.33
C PHE A 159 -2.60 -7.22 -7.15
N CYS A 160 -2.39 -5.92 -7.34
CA CYS A 160 -2.69 -4.91 -6.33
C CYS A 160 -4.18 -4.93 -5.97
N VAL A 161 -5.06 -4.92 -6.98
CA VAL A 161 -6.52 -5.03 -6.78
C VAL A 161 -6.89 -6.36 -6.12
N GLY A 162 -6.29 -7.48 -6.55
CA GLY A 162 -6.47 -8.80 -5.93
C GLY A 162 -5.95 -8.87 -4.49
N SER A 163 -5.06 -7.97 -4.11
CA SER A 163 -4.62 -7.81 -2.71
C SER A 163 -5.61 -6.98 -1.90
N ARG A 164 -6.12 -5.88 -2.46
CA ARG A 164 -7.17 -5.02 -1.86
C ARG A 164 -7.97 -4.33 -2.95
N ILE A 165 -9.27 -4.60 -2.98
CA ILE A 165 -10.16 -4.06 -4.01
C ILE A 165 -10.21 -2.52 -4.04
N ASN A 166 -10.06 -1.88 -2.89
CA ASN A 166 -10.05 -0.43 -2.76
C ASN A 166 -8.91 0.25 -3.53
N PHE A 167 -7.82 -0.47 -3.78
CA PHE A 167 -6.70 0.05 -4.57
C PHE A 167 -7.02 0.22 -6.06
N LEU A 168 -8.13 -0.32 -6.55
CA LEU A 168 -8.59 -0.11 -7.93
C LEU A 168 -8.66 1.38 -8.27
N ILE A 169 -9.20 2.19 -7.38
CA ILE A 169 -9.35 3.65 -7.58
C ILE A 169 -7.98 4.32 -7.65
N PHE A 170 -7.03 3.91 -6.80
CA PHE A 170 -5.66 4.44 -6.82
C PHE A 170 -4.93 4.05 -8.11
N CYS A 171 -5.10 2.81 -8.59
CA CYS A 171 -4.54 2.36 -9.87
C CYS A 171 -5.09 3.20 -11.03
N PHE A 172 -6.39 3.47 -11.05
CA PHE A 172 -7.01 4.34 -12.05
C PHE A 172 -6.49 5.77 -11.95
N ALA A 173 -6.33 6.32 -10.75
CA ALA A 173 -5.74 7.64 -10.57
C ALA A 173 -4.34 7.74 -11.18
N VAL A 174 -3.50 6.71 -10.96
CA VAL A 174 -2.17 6.66 -11.60
C VAL A 174 -2.32 6.65 -13.13
N VAL A 175 -3.15 5.80 -13.70
CA VAL A 175 -3.32 5.70 -15.16
C VAL A 175 -3.81 7.02 -15.76
N PHE A 176 -4.74 7.72 -15.11
CA PHE A 176 -5.29 8.97 -15.63
C PHE A 176 -4.37 10.18 -15.44
N PHE A 177 -3.66 10.27 -14.32
CA PHE A 177 -2.95 11.48 -13.91
C PHE A 177 -1.42 11.38 -13.97
N PHE A 178 -0.85 10.20 -14.21
CA PHE A 178 0.61 10.01 -14.32
C PHE A 178 1.12 10.41 -15.73
N ASP A 179 0.83 11.62 -16.19
CA ASP A 179 1.23 12.14 -17.51
C ASP A 179 2.49 13.01 -17.47
N PHE A 180 3.38 12.78 -16.49
CA PHE A 180 4.53 13.68 -16.23
C PHE A 180 5.58 13.65 -17.33
N TYR A 181 5.72 12.51 -17.99
CA TYR A 181 6.77 12.31 -18.95
C TYR A 181 6.27 12.41 -20.39
N GLU A 182 5.08 11.97 -20.66
CA GLU A 182 4.41 12.07 -21.97
C GLU A 182 2.91 11.89 -21.83
N LYS A 183 2.16 12.55 -22.71
CA LYS A 183 0.69 12.37 -22.77
C LYS A 183 0.34 11.02 -23.37
N ILE A 184 -0.43 10.24 -22.62
CA ILE A 184 -1.03 9.00 -23.10
C ILE A 184 -2.43 9.29 -23.63
N ASN A 185 -2.78 8.71 -24.78
CA ASN A 185 -4.10 8.87 -25.36
C ASN A 185 -5.18 8.33 -24.41
N ILE A 186 -6.28 9.06 -24.29
CA ILE A 186 -7.40 8.71 -23.41
C ILE A 186 -7.96 7.30 -23.71
N LYS A 187 -8.07 6.92 -25.00
CA LYS A 187 -8.50 5.57 -25.40
C LYS A 187 -7.59 4.49 -24.82
N LYS A 188 -6.26 4.71 -24.85
CA LYS A 188 -5.29 3.77 -24.29
C LYS A 188 -5.43 3.70 -22.76
N LYS A 189 -5.64 4.83 -22.07
CA LYS A 189 -5.90 4.86 -20.63
C LYS A 189 -7.13 4.04 -20.26
N LEU A 190 -8.23 4.22 -21.00
CA LEU A 190 -9.47 3.47 -20.77
C LEU A 190 -9.27 1.96 -20.97
N ILE A 191 -8.54 1.55 -22.01
CA ILE A 191 -8.22 0.14 -22.25
C ILE A 191 -7.38 -0.42 -21.10
N ILE A 192 -6.38 0.32 -20.62
CA ILE A 192 -5.56 -0.10 -19.46
C ILE A 192 -6.44 -0.26 -18.22
N CYS A 193 -7.29 0.71 -17.90
CA CYS A 193 -8.20 0.64 -16.76
C CYS A 193 -9.17 -0.55 -16.86
N LEU A 194 -9.74 -0.79 -18.06
CA LEU A 194 -10.62 -1.92 -18.31
C LEU A 194 -9.89 -3.26 -18.06
N ASN A 195 -8.67 -3.41 -18.56
CA ASN A 195 -7.88 -4.62 -18.33
C ASN A 195 -7.54 -4.82 -16.84
N ILE A 196 -7.17 -3.74 -16.12
CA ILE A 196 -6.93 -3.81 -14.67
C ILE A 196 -8.21 -4.27 -13.95
N PHE A 197 -9.38 -3.70 -14.30
CA PHE A 197 -10.65 -4.06 -13.71
C PHE A 197 -11.01 -5.54 -13.97
N ILE A 198 -10.89 -6.00 -15.22
CA ILE A 198 -11.21 -7.38 -15.60
C ILE A 198 -10.26 -8.35 -14.90
N ILE A 199 -8.94 -8.19 -15.05
CA ILE A 199 -7.96 -9.13 -14.51
C ILE A 199 -7.95 -9.08 -12.99
N GLY A 200 -8.03 -7.88 -12.38
CA GLY A 200 -8.14 -7.70 -10.94
C GLY A 200 -9.43 -8.31 -10.38
N GLY A 201 -10.54 -8.17 -11.11
CA GLY A 201 -11.83 -8.78 -10.76
C GLY A 201 -11.81 -10.31 -10.79
N LEU A 202 -11.02 -10.93 -11.68
CA LEU A 202 -10.88 -12.39 -11.73
C LEU A 202 -10.34 -12.98 -10.43
N PHE A 203 -9.50 -12.27 -9.69
CA PHE A 203 -9.04 -12.73 -8.36
C PHE A 203 -10.19 -12.88 -7.36
N TYR A 204 -11.27 -12.12 -7.52
CA TYR A 204 -12.43 -12.17 -6.63
C TYR A 204 -13.49 -13.21 -7.04
N LEU A 205 -13.33 -13.92 -8.15
CA LEU A 205 -14.28 -14.96 -8.55
C LEU A 205 -14.52 -16.00 -7.45
N PRO A 206 -13.49 -16.56 -6.76
CA PRO A 206 -13.73 -17.52 -5.68
C PRO A 206 -14.52 -16.92 -4.51
N VAL A 207 -14.24 -15.64 -4.17
CA VAL A 207 -14.98 -14.90 -3.13
C VAL A 207 -16.45 -14.74 -3.54
N TRP A 208 -16.68 -14.37 -4.79
CA TRP A 208 -18.01 -14.17 -5.33
C TRP A 208 -18.85 -15.45 -5.36
N PHE A 209 -18.23 -16.56 -5.76
CA PHE A 209 -18.85 -17.88 -5.67
C PHE A 209 -19.19 -18.26 -4.23
N TYR A 210 -18.28 -18.01 -3.29
CA TYR A 210 -18.46 -18.29 -1.88
C TYR A 210 -19.68 -17.55 -1.27
N TRP A 211 -19.91 -16.30 -1.66
CA TRP A 211 -21.02 -15.46 -1.19
C TRP A 211 -22.28 -15.55 -2.08
N GLY A 212 -22.39 -16.57 -2.95
CA GLY A 212 -23.60 -16.83 -3.73
C GLY A 212 -23.92 -15.78 -4.80
N PHE A 213 -22.89 -15.15 -5.40
CA PHE A 213 -23.01 -14.09 -6.43
C PHE A 213 -23.70 -12.80 -5.97
N GLY A 214 -24.01 -12.65 -4.69
CA GLY A 214 -24.48 -11.37 -4.15
C GLY A 214 -23.42 -10.28 -4.22
N LEU A 215 -23.84 -9.02 -4.16
CA LEU A 215 -22.91 -7.86 -4.05
C LEU A 215 -22.85 -7.35 -2.60
N GLU A 216 -23.49 -8.02 -1.67
CA GLU A 216 -23.57 -7.62 -0.26
C GLU A 216 -22.18 -7.57 0.40
N TRP A 217 -21.26 -8.43 -0.05
CA TRP A 217 -19.89 -8.44 0.41
C TRP A 217 -19.12 -7.14 0.07
N LEU A 218 -19.52 -6.41 -1.00
CA LEU A 218 -18.94 -5.09 -1.32
C LEU A 218 -19.47 -3.98 -0.42
N THR A 219 -20.69 -4.15 0.11
CA THR A 219 -21.42 -3.12 0.88
C THR A 219 -21.44 -3.40 2.37
N ALA A 220 -20.83 -4.50 2.82
CA ALA A 220 -20.84 -4.93 4.21
C ALA A 220 -20.06 -3.99 5.17
N ALA A 221 -19.35 -2.99 4.64
CA ALA A 221 -18.79 -1.93 5.44
C ALA A 221 -19.91 -1.15 6.13
N ARG A 222 -20.04 -1.30 7.45
CA ARG A 222 -21.06 -0.62 8.23
C ARG A 222 -20.88 0.88 8.14
N PRO A 223 -21.94 1.64 7.83
CA PRO A 223 -21.89 3.10 7.91
C PRO A 223 -21.54 3.50 9.34
N LEU A 224 -20.69 4.50 9.49
CA LEU A 224 -20.33 5.03 10.80
C LEU A 224 -21.56 5.64 11.48
N GLU A 225 -21.85 5.15 12.65
CA GLU A 225 -22.76 5.82 13.61
C GLU A 225 -22.10 7.08 14.23
N GLN A 226 -20.82 7.33 13.93
CA GLN A 226 -20.07 8.47 14.44
C GLN A 226 -20.39 9.72 13.62
N GLY A 227 -20.86 10.78 14.28
CA GLY A 227 -21.06 12.07 13.63
C GLY A 227 -19.78 12.65 13.03
N ILE A 228 -19.91 13.70 12.20
CA ILE A 228 -18.80 14.36 11.48
C ILE A 228 -17.61 14.71 12.40
N LEU A 229 -17.86 15.17 13.63
CA LEU A 229 -16.80 15.46 14.61
C LEU A 229 -16.01 14.22 15.03
N GLY A 230 -16.67 13.10 15.19
CA GLY A 230 -16.01 11.82 15.50
C GLY A 230 -15.13 11.35 14.36
N LEU A 231 -15.54 11.56 13.10
CA LEU A 231 -14.75 11.29 11.90
C LEU A 231 -13.48 12.14 11.85
N PHE A 232 -13.60 13.46 12.09
CA PHE A 232 -12.45 14.35 12.12
C PHE A 232 -11.48 14.01 13.25
N ALA A 233 -11.98 13.69 14.45
CA ALA A 233 -11.16 13.29 15.57
C ALA A 233 -10.38 12.01 15.26
N ARG A 234 -11.06 11.01 14.69
CA ARG A 234 -10.44 9.75 14.28
C ARG A 234 -9.40 9.94 13.16
N PHE A 235 -9.72 10.74 12.15
CA PHE A 235 -8.79 11.08 11.08
C PHE A 235 -7.53 11.77 11.62
N SER A 236 -7.69 12.78 12.49
CA SER A 236 -6.58 13.49 13.10
C SER A 236 -5.70 12.55 13.93
N TYR A 237 -6.31 11.73 14.75
CA TYR A 237 -5.62 10.74 15.58
C TYR A 237 -4.83 9.75 14.73
N LYS A 238 -5.45 9.13 13.72
CA LYS A 238 -4.77 8.20 12.82
C LYS A 238 -3.66 8.84 12.01
N THR A 239 -3.86 10.07 11.53
CA THR A 239 -2.82 10.81 10.82
C THR A 239 -1.60 11.05 11.72
N TRP A 240 -1.82 11.40 12.99
CA TRP A 240 -0.72 11.61 13.94
C TRP A 240 0.01 10.31 14.29
N ILE A 241 -0.72 9.22 14.44
CA ILE A 241 -0.10 7.91 14.66
C ILE A 241 0.69 7.48 13.42
N ALA A 242 0.09 7.65 12.22
CA ALA A 242 0.71 7.22 10.96
C ALA A 242 2.04 7.91 10.69
N PHE A 243 2.06 9.23 10.79
CA PHE A 243 3.25 10.01 10.44
C PHE A 243 4.11 10.38 11.66
N GLY A 244 3.56 10.30 12.86
CA GLY A 244 4.15 10.93 14.02
C GLY A 244 3.93 12.44 14.01
N LEU A 245 3.93 13.03 15.19
CA LEU A 245 3.60 14.46 15.40
C LEU A 245 4.58 15.37 14.66
N LEU A 246 5.88 15.11 14.79
CA LEU A 246 6.93 15.90 14.16
C LEU A 246 6.88 15.82 12.63
N GLN A 247 6.72 14.63 12.08
CA GLN A 247 6.64 14.40 10.63
C GLN A 247 5.38 15.05 10.04
N THR A 248 4.26 15.02 10.75
CA THR A 248 3.03 15.71 10.33
C THR A 248 3.26 17.21 10.18
N PHE A 249 3.91 17.84 11.15
CA PHE A 249 4.25 19.27 11.06
C PHE A 249 5.22 19.55 9.90
N VAL A 250 6.22 18.71 9.69
CA VAL A 250 7.17 18.84 8.58
C VAL A 250 6.44 18.73 7.24
N ILE A 251 5.54 17.75 7.08
CA ILE A 251 4.73 17.58 5.86
C ILE A 251 3.85 18.80 5.62
N ILE A 252 3.14 19.29 6.64
CA ILE A 252 2.29 20.48 6.53
C ILE A 252 3.14 21.71 6.14
N TYR A 253 4.29 21.92 6.78
CA TYR A 253 5.19 23.02 6.45
C TYR A 253 5.66 22.98 5.00
N PHE A 254 6.14 21.81 4.53
CA PHE A 254 6.57 21.66 3.13
C PHE A 254 5.41 21.83 2.15
N PHE A 255 4.22 21.35 2.50
CA PHE A 255 3.02 21.53 1.71
C PHE A 255 2.68 23.01 1.54
N LEU A 256 2.61 23.76 2.65
CA LEU A 256 2.32 25.19 2.62
C LEU A 256 3.40 25.99 1.88
N LYS A 257 4.68 25.68 2.11
CA LYS A 257 5.81 26.34 1.44
C LYS A 257 5.80 26.15 -0.07
N ASN A 258 5.39 24.98 -0.55
CA ASN A 258 5.39 24.63 -1.96
C ASN A 258 4.01 24.79 -2.62
N PHE A 259 3.04 25.39 -1.93
CA PHE A 259 1.66 25.54 -2.42
C PHE A 259 1.59 26.21 -3.81
N LYS A 260 2.48 27.14 -4.12
CA LYS A 260 2.58 27.78 -5.44
C LYS A 260 2.96 26.80 -6.57
N ASN A 261 3.58 25.68 -6.24
CA ASN A 261 4.02 24.66 -7.21
C ASN A 261 2.97 23.56 -7.47
N PHE A 262 1.75 23.71 -6.94
CA PHE A 262 0.65 22.75 -7.16
C PHE A 262 0.18 22.63 -8.61
N LYS A 263 0.57 23.59 -9.47
CA LYS A 263 0.32 23.47 -10.93
C LYS A 263 1.15 22.37 -11.61
N LEU A 264 2.18 21.83 -10.94
CA LEU A 264 2.93 20.70 -11.47
C LEU A 264 2.05 19.44 -11.44
N LYS A 265 1.99 18.72 -12.56
CA LYS A 265 1.18 17.49 -12.68
C LYS A 265 1.48 16.43 -11.63
N GLN A 266 2.74 16.33 -11.18
CA GLN A 266 3.14 15.42 -10.10
C GLN A 266 2.38 15.73 -8.80
N ASN A 267 2.31 17.01 -8.44
CA ASN A 267 1.62 17.43 -7.23
C ASN A 267 0.11 17.23 -7.35
N GLN A 268 -0.45 17.37 -8.56
CA GLN A 268 -1.87 17.08 -8.81
C GLN A 268 -2.20 15.61 -8.57
N LEU A 269 -1.34 14.67 -9.02
CA LEU A 269 -1.55 13.25 -8.73
C LEU A 269 -1.49 12.97 -7.23
N ILE A 270 -0.51 13.51 -6.52
CA ILE A 270 -0.39 13.33 -5.06
C ILE A 270 -1.65 13.85 -4.35
N ILE A 271 -2.15 15.03 -4.72
CA ILE A 271 -3.37 15.59 -4.15
C ILE A 271 -4.57 14.69 -4.43
N ILE A 272 -4.70 14.19 -5.66
CA ILE A 272 -5.79 13.29 -6.04
C ILE A 272 -5.73 12.00 -5.21
N LEU A 273 -4.54 11.41 -5.03
CA LEU A 273 -4.36 10.22 -4.19
C LEU A 273 -4.74 10.51 -2.74
N ILE A 274 -4.37 11.68 -2.20
CA ILE A 274 -4.77 12.11 -0.85
C ILE A 274 -6.30 12.27 -0.77
N ILE A 275 -6.92 12.95 -1.74
CA ILE A 275 -8.38 13.16 -1.76
C ILE A 275 -9.10 11.80 -1.85
N ILE A 276 -8.66 10.89 -2.70
CA ILE A 276 -9.23 9.54 -2.81
C ILE A 276 -9.13 8.82 -1.46
N ASN A 277 -7.96 8.88 -0.81
CA ASN A 277 -7.78 8.24 0.50
C ASN A 277 -8.72 8.83 1.54
N LEU A 278 -8.87 10.16 1.59
CA LEU A 278 -9.82 10.82 2.47
C LEU A 278 -11.26 10.40 2.20
N LEU A 279 -11.67 10.31 0.92
CA LEU A 279 -13.03 9.87 0.55
C LEU A 279 -13.28 8.42 0.95
N ILE A 280 -12.32 7.53 0.73
CA ILE A 280 -12.40 6.13 1.19
C ILE A 280 -12.51 6.10 2.70
N PHE A 281 -11.70 6.88 3.41
CA PHE A 281 -11.75 6.99 4.87
C PHE A 281 -13.13 7.42 5.39
N PHE A 282 -13.75 8.42 4.76
CA PHE A 282 -15.09 8.86 5.13
C PHE A 282 -16.18 7.84 4.81
N TYR A 283 -15.99 7.05 3.76
CA TYR A 283 -16.98 6.08 3.31
C TYR A 283 -16.83 4.70 3.99
N ILE A 284 -15.60 4.26 4.26
CA ILE A 284 -15.28 2.96 4.86
C ILE A 284 -14.42 3.16 6.12
N PRO A 285 -15.00 3.59 7.21
CA PRO A 285 -14.22 3.97 8.39
C PRO A 285 -13.64 2.81 9.18
N ALA A 286 -14.06 1.58 8.90
CA ALA A 286 -13.54 0.39 9.57
C ALA A 286 -12.17 -0.04 9.04
N GLU A 287 -11.77 0.42 7.84
CA GLU A 287 -10.56 -0.05 7.15
C GLU A 287 -9.33 0.87 7.28
N LEU A 288 -9.33 1.78 8.25
CA LEU A 288 -8.16 2.66 8.47
C LEU A 288 -7.54 2.43 9.81
#